data_d9b642c0511f437abac4211e820b689f
#
_entry.id   d9b642c0511f437abac4211e820b689f
#
_cell.length_a   1.000
_cell.length_b   1.000
_cell.length_c   1.000
_cell.angle_alpha   90.00
_cell.angle_beta   90.00
_cell.angle_gamma   90.00
#
_symmetry.space_group_name_H-M   'P 1'
#
loop_
_entity.id
_entity.type
_entity.pdbx_description
1 polymer ?
#
loop_
_entity_poly.entity_id
_entity_poly.type
_entity_poly.pdbx_seq_one_letter_code
_entity_poly.pdbx_strand_id
1 'polypeptide(L)'
;MSDIVNMVASTQLTDSIDLYDVSANMGITYEAEQFPGMVYRVATPKVCILLFRSGKAVVTGAKSEEDIAAGLKVLHEDLTDNGYKMWPFDTESISVENIVVTYEYGNDLDLSHLIFSMPFDKTEYEPEVFPGLIYRIDEPKSVCLVFSSGKCVITGCKSEAEAEKATEQLIEQLDVEMPTFE
;
A
#
# COMPACT_ATOMS: atom_id res chain seq x y z
N MET A 1 -11.18 2.87 -15.12
CA MET A 1 -11.25 1.73 -14.19
C MET A 1 -10.01 1.72 -13.29
N SER A 2 -10.21 1.54 -12.02
CA SER A 2 -9.10 1.54 -11.05
C SER A 2 -8.67 0.11 -10.73
N ASP A 3 -7.36 -0.07 -10.58
CA ASP A 3 -6.77 -1.36 -10.24
C ASP A 3 -5.98 -1.25 -8.94
N ILE A 4 -6.16 -2.19 -8.03
CA ILE A 4 -5.35 -2.27 -6.82
C ILE A 4 -4.00 -2.83 -7.22
N VAL A 5 -2.92 -2.08 -6.94
CA VAL A 5 -1.57 -2.51 -7.26
C VAL A 5 -0.74 -2.87 -6.02
N ASN A 6 -1.17 -2.43 -4.85
CA ASN A 6 -0.51 -2.78 -3.60
C ASN A 6 -1.43 -2.59 -2.41
N MET A 7 -1.40 -3.53 -1.48
CA MET A 7 -2.04 -3.41 -0.17
C MET A 7 -0.99 -3.68 0.90
N VAL A 8 -1.00 -2.84 1.92
CA VAL A 8 -0.12 -2.99 3.09
C VAL A 8 -1.00 -3.22 4.30
N ALA A 9 -0.67 -4.24 5.07
CA ALA A 9 -1.42 -4.57 6.28
C ALA A 9 -0.47 -4.98 7.39
N SER A 10 -0.92 -4.91 8.63
CA SER A 10 -0.13 -5.30 9.78
C SER A 10 -0.95 -6.16 10.73
N THR A 11 -0.25 -6.97 11.51
CA THR A 11 -0.85 -7.78 12.56
C THR A 11 0.21 -8.10 13.61
N GLN A 12 -0.23 -8.55 14.77
CA GLN A 12 0.64 -9.03 15.84
C GLN A 12 0.57 -10.55 15.84
N LEU A 13 1.70 -11.23 15.72
CA LEU A 13 1.76 -12.70 15.64
C LEU A 13 2.17 -13.37 16.94
N THR A 14 2.90 -12.67 17.78
CA THR A 14 3.40 -13.19 19.07
C THR A 14 3.80 -12.02 19.96
N ASP A 15 4.14 -12.30 21.22
CA ASP A 15 4.58 -11.27 22.18
C ASP A 15 5.94 -10.68 21.81
N SER A 16 6.86 -11.53 21.36
CA SER A 16 8.19 -11.16 20.92
C SER A 16 8.84 -12.37 20.26
N ILE A 17 9.83 -12.14 19.43
CA ILE A 17 10.54 -13.22 18.73
C ILE A 17 12.00 -12.83 18.53
N ASP A 18 12.90 -13.77 18.74
CA ASP A 18 14.33 -13.57 18.52
C ASP A 18 14.66 -13.78 17.04
N LEU A 19 14.83 -12.68 16.31
CA LEU A 19 15.07 -12.73 14.87
C LEU A 19 16.43 -13.32 14.52
N TYR A 20 17.42 -13.20 15.40
CA TYR A 20 18.73 -13.83 15.18
C TYR A 20 18.59 -15.36 15.22
N ASP A 21 17.79 -15.86 16.15
CA ASP A 21 17.53 -17.29 16.26
C ASP A 21 16.75 -17.81 15.04
N VAL A 22 15.72 -17.06 14.62
CA VAL A 22 14.93 -17.40 13.43
C VAL A 22 15.80 -17.41 12.19
N SER A 23 16.66 -16.41 12.03
CA SER A 23 17.59 -16.31 10.91
C SER A 23 18.51 -17.52 10.84
N ALA A 24 19.11 -17.90 11.96
CA ALA A 24 20.03 -19.03 12.03
C ALA A 24 19.30 -20.36 11.81
N ASN A 25 18.13 -20.53 12.42
CA ASN A 25 17.39 -21.79 12.40
C ASN A 25 16.70 -22.04 11.06
N MET A 26 16.16 -21.01 10.44
CA MET A 26 15.37 -21.13 9.21
C MET A 26 16.14 -20.70 7.94
N GLY A 27 17.37 -20.25 8.10
CA GLY A 27 18.21 -19.86 6.95
C GLY A 27 17.74 -18.60 6.24
N ILE A 28 17.13 -17.68 6.98
CA ILE A 28 16.64 -16.41 6.44
C ILE A 28 17.62 -15.29 6.80
N THR A 29 17.98 -14.46 5.82
CA THR A 29 18.90 -13.35 6.05
C THR A 29 18.27 -12.29 6.96
N TYR A 30 19.00 -11.90 8.01
CA TYR A 30 18.60 -10.83 8.90
C TYR A 30 19.78 -9.93 9.19
N GLU A 31 19.69 -8.68 8.79
CA GLU A 31 20.74 -7.67 8.96
C GLU A 31 20.18 -6.49 9.77
N ALA A 32 20.17 -6.64 11.08
CA ALA A 32 19.57 -5.65 12.00
C ALA A 32 20.18 -4.25 11.85
N GLU A 33 21.44 -4.14 11.44
CA GLU A 33 22.12 -2.86 11.24
C GLU A 33 21.60 -2.10 10.03
N GLN A 34 21.10 -2.82 9.02
CA GLN A 34 20.55 -2.21 7.81
C GLN A 34 19.06 -1.97 7.92
N PHE A 35 18.34 -2.91 8.54
CA PHE A 35 16.89 -2.81 8.70
C PHE A 35 16.45 -3.63 9.92
N PRO A 36 15.62 -3.06 10.81
CA PRO A 36 15.22 -3.74 12.04
C PRO A 36 14.28 -4.93 11.85
N GLY A 37 13.68 -5.09 10.69
CA GLY A 37 12.78 -6.20 10.39
C GLY A 37 13.46 -7.30 9.58
N MET A 38 13.01 -8.53 9.76
CA MET A 38 13.44 -9.64 8.93
C MET A 38 12.51 -9.74 7.73
N VAL A 39 13.09 -9.81 6.54
CA VAL A 39 12.32 -9.89 5.30
C VAL A 39 12.01 -11.35 4.98
N TYR A 40 10.74 -11.69 4.98
CA TYR A 40 10.24 -13.02 4.64
C TYR A 40 9.43 -12.93 3.37
N ARG A 41 9.88 -13.60 2.32
CA ARG A 41 9.22 -13.56 1.01
C ARG A 41 8.37 -14.80 0.79
N VAL A 42 7.12 -14.61 0.40
CA VAL A 42 6.20 -15.68 0.05
C VAL A 42 6.06 -15.69 -1.48
N ALA A 43 6.16 -16.89 -2.07
CA ALA A 43 6.06 -17.03 -3.52
C ALA A 43 4.61 -17.07 -4.00
N THR A 44 3.73 -17.74 -3.23
CA THR A 44 2.32 -17.92 -3.60
C THR A 44 1.45 -17.80 -2.36
N PRO A 45 0.69 -16.72 -2.20
CA PRO A 45 0.67 -15.52 -3.05
C PRO A 45 1.98 -14.74 -2.97
N LYS A 46 2.30 -13.97 -3.99
CA LYS A 46 3.56 -13.21 -4.02
C LYS A 46 3.43 -11.97 -3.12
N VAL A 47 3.93 -12.09 -1.92
CA VAL A 47 3.92 -10.98 -0.94
C VAL A 47 5.25 -10.98 -0.18
N CYS A 48 5.56 -9.84 0.40
CA CYS A 48 6.73 -9.67 1.25
C CYS A 48 6.25 -9.34 2.65
N ILE A 49 6.78 -10.05 3.65
CA ILE A 49 6.40 -9.82 5.05
C ILE A 49 7.63 -9.34 5.81
N LEU A 50 7.47 -8.26 6.54
CA LEU A 50 8.50 -7.74 7.43
C LEU A 50 8.14 -8.18 8.85
N LEU A 51 8.98 -9.02 9.44
CA LEU A 51 8.77 -9.52 10.79
C LEU A 51 9.69 -8.78 11.75
N PHE A 52 9.13 -8.22 12.80
CA PHE A 52 9.86 -7.44 13.79
C PHE A 52 10.01 -8.20 15.09
N ARG A 53 11.04 -7.87 15.86
CA ARG A 53 11.32 -8.48 17.14
C ARG A 53 10.14 -8.38 18.13
N SER A 54 9.34 -7.34 18.00
CA SER A 54 8.13 -7.16 18.81
C SER A 54 7.03 -8.17 18.53
N GLY A 55 7.21 -9.01 17.51
CA GLY A 55 6.18 -9.94 17.07
C GLY A 55 5.23 -9.35 16.04
N LYS A 56 5.41 -8.08 15.69
CA LYS A 56 4.60 -7.43 14.68
C LYS A 56 5.05 -7.87 13.28
N ALA A 57 4.09 -8.09 12.40
CA ALA A 57 4.34 -8.41 11.00
C ALA A 57 3.64 -7.39 10.10
N VAL A 58 4.34 -6.95 9.07
CA VAL A 58 3.81 -6.02 8.06
C VAL A 58 3.88 -6.70 6.70
N VAL A 59 2.73 -6.83 6.03
CA VAL A 59 2.66 -7.44 4.70
C VAL A 59 2.59 -6.33 3.66
N THR A 60 3.37 -6.46 2.61
CA THR A 60 3.36 -5.54 1.48
C THR A 60 3.38 -6.33 0.17
N GLY A 61 2.93 -5.71 -0.90
CA GLY A 61 2.89 -6.33 -2.23
C GLY A 61 1.63 -7.14 -2.50
N ALA A 62 0.70 -7.21 -1.56
CA ALA A 62 -0.57 -7.92 -1.75
C ALA A 62 -1.50 -7.11 -2.67
N LYS A 63 -2.38 -7.80 -3.36
CA LYS A 63 -3.38 -7.17 -4.24
C LYS A 63 -4.81 -7.41 -3.76
N SER A 64 -4.97 -8.16 -2.67
CA SER A 64 -6.27 -8.45 -2.07
C SER A 64 -6.09 -8.77 -0.59
N GLU A 65 -7.19 -8.72 0.15
CA GLU A 65 -7.18 -9.11 1.57
C GLU A 65 -6.91 -10.61 1.71
N GLU A 66 -7.39 -11.41 0.76
CA GLU A 66 -7.13 -12.85 0.71
C GLU A 66 -5.64 -13.15 0.60
N ASP A 67 -4.92 -12.39 -0.22
CA ASP A 67 -3.47 -12.54 -0.37
C ASP A 67 -2.75 -12.18 0.93
N ILE A 68 -3.20 -11.16 1.64
CA ILE A 68 -2.63 -10.76 2.92
C ILE A 68 -2.78 -11.91 3.92
N ALA A 69 -3.99 -12.42 4.08
CA ALA A 69 -4.26 -13.51 5.02
C ALA A 69 -3.49 -14.78 4.66
N ALA A 70 -3.48 -15.14 3.39
CA ALA A 70 -2.78 -16.33 2.91
C ALA A 70 -1.26 -16.24 3.14
N GLY A 71 -0.67 -15.07 2.87
CA GLY A 71 0.75 -14.84 3.09
C GLY A 71 1.13 -14.93 4.55
N LEU A 72 0.35 -14.29 5.42
CA LEU A 72 0.58 -14.34 6.87
C LEU A 72 0.43 -15.74 7.42
N LYS A 73 -0.50 -16.52 6.88
CA LYS A 73 -0.71 -17.90 7.29
C LYS A 73 0.51 -18.75 6.96
N VAL A 74 1.11 -18.54 5.80
CA VAL A 74 2.35 -19.25 5.41
C VAL A 74 3.45 -18.97 6.42
N LEU A 75 3.67 -17.71 6.78
CA LEU A 75 4.68 -17.34 7.77
C LEU A 75 4.36 -17.94 9.15
N HIS A 76 3.11 -17.84 9.58
CA HIS A 76 2.68 -18.35 10.88
C HIS A 76 2.92 -19.86 10.99
N GLU A 77 2.55 -20.62 9.97
CA GLU A 77 2.75 -22.07 9.94
C GLU A 77 4.23 -22.42 9.90
N ASP A 78 5.03 -21.69 9.13
CA ASP A 78 6.46 -21.93 9.03
C ASP A 78 7.16 -21.71 10.38
N LEU A 79 6.82 -20.63 11.07
CA LEU A 79 7.36 -20.35 12.40
C LEU A 79 6.90 -21.40 13.42
N THR A 80 5.63 -21.78 13.40
CA THR A 80 5.08 -22.78 14.31
C THR A 80 5.75 -24.14 14.09
N ASP A 81 5.93 -24.54 12.83
CA ASP A 81 6.57 -25.80 12.47
C ASP A 81 8.03 -25.85 12.90
N ASN A 82 8.69 -24.71 12.98
CA ASN A 82 10.08 -24.61 13.43
C ASN A 82 10.22 -24.40 14.94
N GLY A 83 9.13 -24.54 15.68
CA GLY A 83 9.15 -24.56 17.14
C GLY A 83 8.96 -23.22 17.83
N TYR A 84 8.64 -22.18 17.10
CA TYR A 84 8.41 -20.87 17.70
C TYR A 84 6.99 -20.80 18.25
N LYS A 85 6.85 -20.18 19.42
CA LYS A 85 5.55 -20.04 20.07
C LYS A 85 4.82 -18.84 19.51
N MET A 86 3.75 -19.10 18.77
CA MET A 86 2.95 -18.08 18.12
C MET A 86 1.56 -18.01 18.72
N TRP A 87 0.94 -16.83 18.64
CA TRP A 87 -0.48 -16.71 18.98
C TRP A 87 -1.31 -17.49 17.94
N PRO A 88 -2.52 -17.91 18.27
CA PRO A 88 -3.41 -18.51 17.28
C PRO A 88 -3.60 -17.55 16.12
N PHE A 89 -3.59 -18.08 14.90
CA PHE A 89 -3.77 -17.25 13.70
C PHE A 89 -5.20 -16.70 13.65
N ASP A 90 -5.31 -15.37 13.56
CA ASP A 90 -6.59 -14.69 13.59
C ASP A 90 -6.65 -13.62 12.50
N THR A 91 -7.48 -13.85 11.48
CA THR A 91 -7.63 -12.92 10.36
C THR A 91 -8.28 -11.59 10.78
N GLU A 92 -9.06 -11.60 11.86
CA GLU A 92 -9.70 -10.38 12.35
C GLU A 92 -8.72 -9.40 13.00
N SER A 93 -7.55 -9.89 13.40
CA SER A 93 -6.50 -9.05 13.96
C SER A 93 -5.69 -8.30 12.89
N ILE A 94 -5.92 -8.60 11.62
CA ILE A 94 -5.21 -7.98 10.50
C ILE A 94 -5.79 -6.60 10.24
N SER A 95 -4.93 -5.59 10.24
CA SER A 95 -5.32 -4.20 9.96
C SER A 95 -4.74 -3.76 8.63
N VAL A 96 -5.60 -3.39 7.68
CA VAL A 96 -5.13 -2.82 6.42
C VAL A 96 -4.69 -1.38 6.69
N GLU A 97 -3.43 -1.09 6.38
CA GLU A 97 -2.80 0.20 6.66
C GLU A 97 -2.81 1.13 5.46
N ASN A 98 -2.72 0.57 4.26
CA ASN A 98 -2.69 1.37 3.03
C ASN A 98 -3.09 0.52 1.82
N ILE A 99 -3.85 1.14 0.92
CA ILE A 99 -4.19 0.57 -0.38
C ILE A 99 -3.74 1.56 -1.43
N VAL A 100 -2.99 1.08 -2.43
CA VAL A 100 -2.55 1.88 -3.57
C VAL A 100 -3.31 1.38 -4.80
N VAL A 101 -3.99 2.31 -5.46
CA VAL A 101 -4.70 2.00 -6.72
C VAL A 101 -4.17 2.87 -7.83
N THR A 102 -4.27 2.38 -9.06
CA THR A 102 -3.96 3.15 -10.26
C THR A 102 -5.24 3.36 -11.06
N TYR A 103 -5.31 4.49 -11.75
CA TYR A 103 -6.42 4.83 -12.62
C TYR A 103 -5.86 5.48 -13.89
N GLU A 104 -6.39 5.11 -15.04
CA GLU A 104 -6.01 5.72 -16.31
C GLU A 104 -7.16 6.64 -16.75
N TYR A 105 -6.89 7.93 -16.79
CA TYR A 105 -7.88 8.92 -17.23
C TYR A 105 -8.18 8.78 -18.72
N GLY A 106 -7.18 8.29 -19.47
CA GLY A 106 -7.38 7.97 -20.88
C GLY A 106 -6.98 9.06 -21.87
N ASN A 107 -6.66 10.22 -21.37
CA ASN A 107 -6.23 11.35 -22.20
C ASN A 107 -5.03 12.03 -21.56
N ASP A 108 -4.20 12.65 -22.39
CA ASP A 108 -3.11 13.47 -21.88
C ASP A 108 -3.69 14.67 -21.13
N LEU A 109 -3.02 15.08 -20.07
CA LEU A 109 -3.43 16.17 -19.20
C LEU A 109 -2.37 17.26 -19.18
N ASP A 110 -2.83 18.50 -19.24
CA ASP A 110 -1.96 19.67 -19.07
C ASP A 110 -1.93 20.03 -17.58
N LEU A 111 -0.90 19.56 -16.89
CA LEU A 111 -0.78 19.75 -15.45
C LEU A 111 -0.58 21.21 -15.07
N SER A 112 0.07 21.98 -15.92
CA SER A 112 0.27 23.42 -15.71
C SER A 112 -1.06 24.18 -15.74
N HIS A 113 -2.02 23.71 -16.52
CA HIS A 113 -3.36 24.27 -16.55
C HIS A 113 -4.19 23.79 -15.36
N LEU A 114 -4.13 22.51 -15.06
CA LEU A 114 -4.91 21.91 -13.96
C LEU A 114 -4.61 22.56 -12.61
N ILE A 115 -3.35 22.89 -12.34
CA ILE A 115 -2.97 23.48 -11.04
C ILE A 115 -3.70 24.78 -10.75
N PHE A 116 -4.08 25.55 -11.78
CA PHE A 116 -4.81 26.79 -11.61
C PHE A 116 -6.31 26.60 -11.45
N SER A 117 -6.82 25.46 -11.88
CA SER A 117 -8.25 25.16 -11.86
C SER A 117 -8.68 24.34 -10.65
N MET A 118 -7.77 23.55 -10.10
CA MET A 118 -8.07 22.70 -8.95
C MET A 118 -7.93 23.47 -7.63
N PRO A 119 -8.49 22.95 -6.52
CA PRO A 119 -8.41 23.64 -5.23
C PRO A 119 -6.98 23.96 -4.82
N PHE A 120 -6.69 25.24 -4.68
CA PHE A 120 -5.35 25.78 -4.42
C PHE A 120 -4.70 25.21 -3.17
N ASP A 121 -5.47 25.07 -2.09
CA ASP A 121 -4.98 24.60 -0.80
C ASP A 121 -4.79 23.08 -0.75
N LYS A 122 -5.19 22.36 -1.79
CA LYS A 122 -5.15 20.89 -1.83
C LYS A 122 -4.22 20.33 -2.91
N THR A 123 -3.61 21.20 -3.69
CA THR A 123 -2.80 20.78 -4.84
C THR A 123 -1.40 21.35 -4.80
N GLU A 124 -0.46 20.59 -5.33
CA GLU A 124 0.94 20.99 -5.51
C GLU A 124 1.43 20.49 -6.85
N TYR A 125 2.11 21.34 -7.59
CA TYR A 125 2.76 20.93 -8.83
C TYR A 125 4.09 21.66 -8.98
N GLU A 126 5.17 20.92 -8.79
CA GLU A 126 6.55 21.43 -8.92
C GLU A 126 7.32 20.47 -9.83
N PRO A 127 7.19 20.63 -11.15
CA PRO A 127 7.75 19.67 -12.10
C PRO A 127 9.28 19.49 -12.00
N GLU A 128 10.00 20.45 -11.44
CA GLU A 128 11.43 20.32 -11.24
C GLU A 128 11.77 19.39 -10.08
N VAL A 129 10.85 19.19 -9.14
CA VAL A 129 11.02 18.32 -7.97
C VAL A 129 10.38 16.96 -8.22
N PHE A 130 9.17 16.95 -8.78
CA PHE A 130 8.41 15.73 -9.02
C PHE A 130 7.50 15.95 -10.24
N PRO A 131 7.48 15.01 -11.20
CA PRO A 131 6.76 15.21 -12.46
C PRO A 131 5.23 15.14 -12.34
N GLY A 132 4.70 14.66 -11.24
CA GLY A 132 3.25 14.55 -11.03
C GLY A 132 2.66 15.71 -10.27
N LEU A 133 1.38 15.97 -10.53
CA LEU A 133 0.58 16.89 -9.72
C LEU A 133 0.08 16.13 -8.51
N ILE A 134 0.22 16.70 -7.33
CA ILE A 134 -0.23 16.09 -6.08
C ILE A 134 -1.56 16.74 -5.68
N TYR A 135 -2.59 15.91 -5.49
CA TYR A 135 -3.89 16.36 -5.03
C TYR A 135 -4.24 15.59 -3.75
N ARG A 136 -4.49 16.34 -2.67
CA ARG A 136 -4.83 15.74 -1.38
C ARG A 136 -6.33 15.82 -1.14
N ILE A 137 -6.91 14.68 -0.75
CA ILE A 137 -8.32 14.55 -0.41
C ILE A 137 -8.43 14.41 1.10
N ASP A 138 -9.35 15.15 1.72
CA ASP A 138 -9.56 15.10 3.17
C ASP A 138 -10.43 13.92 3.60
N GLU A 139 -11.45 13.61 2.78
CA GLU A 139 -12.43 12.58 3.14
C GLU A 139 -12.85 11.78 1.90
N PRO A 140 -12.39 10.55 1.73
CA PRO A 140 -11.46 9.83 2.60
C PRO A 140 -10.03 10.40 2.50
N LYS A 141 -9.29 10.36 3.61
CA LYS A 141 -7.93 10.90 3.65
C LYS A 141 -7.03 10.13 2.69
N SER A 142 -6.55 10.79 1.65
CA SER A 142 -5.78 10.14 0.59
C SER A 142 -4.99 11.18 -0.20
N VAL A 143 -4.03 10.68 -0.97
CA VAL A 143 -3.19 11.49 -1.84
C VAL A 143 -3.28 10.92 -3.24
N CYS A 144 -3.54 11.79 -4.21
CA CYS A 144 -3.60 11.41 -5.62
C CYS A 144 -2.39 12.02 -6.33
N LEU A 145 -1.72 11.20 -7.13
CA LEU A 145 -0.63 11.62 -8.00
C LEU A 145 -1.15 11.56 -9.42
N VAL A 146 -1.13 12.71 -10.12
CA VAL A 146 -1.67 12.81 -11.47
C VAL A 146 -0.52 13.14 -12.43
N PHE A 147 -0.37 12.34 -13.46
CA PHE A 147 0.70 12.50 -14.44
C PHE A 147 0.16 13.00 -15.78
N SER A 148 1.01 13.65 -16.55
CA SER A 148 0.61 14.23 -17.84
C SER A 148 0.09 13.20 -18.84
N SER A 149 0.48 11.93 -18.69
CA SER A 149 -0.01 10.83 -19.53
C SER A 149 -1.48 10.46 -19.26
N GLY A 150 -2.06 11.02 -18.20
CA GLY A 150 -3.38 10.63 -17.73
C GLY A 150 -3.35 9.53 -16.67
N LYS A 151 -2.19 8.98 -16.38
CA LYS A 151 -2.05 7.97 -15.33
C LYS A 151 -2.19 8.63 -13.96
N CYS A 152 -2.94 8.00 -13.09
CA CYS A 152 -3.16 8.46 -11.71
C CYS A 152 -2.83 7.36 -10.73
N VAL A 153 -2.27 7.74 -9.58
CA VAL A 153 -1.99 6.83 -8.48
C VAL A 153 -2.66 7.40 -7.24
N ILE A 154 -3.48 6.61 -6.56
CA ILE A 154 -4.16 7.03 -5.33
C ILE A 154 -3.63 6.16 -4.19
N THR A 155 -3.17 6.79 -3.11
CA THR A 155 -2.60 6.12 -1.95
C THR A 155 -3.16 6.72 -0.66
N GLY A 156 -3.08 5.96 0.44
CA GLY A 156 -3.51 6.42 1.77
C GLY A 156 -4.84 5.87 2.22
N CYS A 157 -5.59 5.20 1.35
CA CYS A 157 -6.87 4.61 1.72
C CYS A 157 -6.67 3.32 2.50
N LYS A 158 -7.60 3.01 3.39
CA LYS A 158 -7.52 1.82 4.25
C LYS A 158 -8.58 0.76 3.92
N SER A 159 -9.43 1.03 2.93
CA SER A 159 -10.40 0.06 2.45
C SER A 159 -10.62 0.26 0.95
N GLU A 160 -11.14 -0.76 0.28
CA GLU A 160 -11.46 -0.66 -1.14
C GLU A 160 -12.55 0.38 -1.37
N ALA A 161 -13.52 0.49 -0.47
CA ALA A 161 -14.59 1.48 -0.56
C ALA A 161 -14.03 2.91 -0.50
N GLU A 162 -13.07 3.17 0.39
CA GLU A 162 -12.39 4.47 0.45
C GLU A 162 -11.61 4.74 -0.84
N ALA A 163 -10.93 3.74 -1.37
CA ALA A 163 -10.16 3.88 -2.61
C ALA A 163 -11.06 4.22 -3.79
N GLU A 164 -12.21 3.56 -3.90
CA GLU A 164 -13.20 3.86 -4.94
C GLU A 164 -13.73 5.29 -4.81
N LYS A 165 -14.05 5.70 -3.59
CA LYS A 165 -14.56 7.03 -3.32
C LYS A 165 -13.53 8.12 -3.64
N ALA A 166 -12.27 7.89 -3.27
CA ALA A 166 -11.19 8.82 -3.60
C ALA A 166 -10.99 8.92 -5.12
N THR A 167 -11.04 7.78 -5.82
CA THR A 167 -10.92 7.75 -7.27
C THR A 167 -12.05 8.54 -7.93
N GLU A 168 -13.28 8.37 -7.46
CA GLU A 168 -14.44 9.11 -7.97
C GLU A 168 -14.30 10.60 -7.77
N GLN A 169 -13.83 11.04 -6.60
CA GLN A 169 -13.59 12.46 -6.33
C GLN A 169 -12.51 13.04 -7.24
N LEU A 170 -11.45 12.27 -7.50
CA LEU A 170 -10.41 12.69 -8.43
C LEU A 170 -10.97 12.85 -9.84
N ILE A 171 -11.74 11.87 -10.31
CA ILE A 171 -12.36 11.92 -11.65
C ILE A 171 -13.26 13.15 -11.78
N GLU A 172 -14.06 13.45 -10.76
CA GLU A 172 -14.92 14.62 -10.77
C GLU A 172 -14.12 15.91 -10.95
N GLN A 173 -12.98 16.02 -10.27
CA GLN A 173 -12.10 17.18 -10.42
C GLN A 173 -11.53 17.28 -11.83
N LEU A 174 -11.06 16.17 -12.38
CA LEU A 174 -10.48 16.13 -13.71
C LEU A 174 -11.52 16.40 -14.79
N ASP A 175 -12.72 15.85 -14.65
CA ASP A 175 -13.81 16.05 -15.63
C ASP A 175 -14.31 17.50 -15.67
N VAL A 176 -14.37 18.16 -14.52
CA VAL A 176 -14.79 19.56 -14.44
C VAL A 176 -13.77 20.49 -15.11
N GLU A 177 -12.47 20.19 -14.88
CA GLU A 177 -11.39 21.05 -15.35
C GLU A 177 -10.97 20.79 -16.80
N MET A 178 -11.29 19.59 -17.32
CA MET A 178 -10.98 19.18 -18.69
C MET A 178 -12.28 19.03 -19.47
N PRO A 179 -12.72 20.11 -20.16
CA PRO A 179 -13.98 20.02 -20.91
C PRO A 179 -13.88 18.94 -21.98
N THR A 180 -14.93 18.13 -22.07
CA THR A 180 -15.04 17.13 -23.12
C THR A 180 -15.38 17.82 -24.44
N PHE A 181 -14.52 17.63 -25.42
CA PHE A 181 -14.78 18.07 -26.79
C PHE A 181 -15.40 16.90 -27.55
N GLU A 182 -16.58 17.11 -28.05
CA GLU A 182 -17.20 16.13 -28.92
C GLU A 182 -16.86 16.42 -30.38
#